data_e610f495f4594e7cf1ab1f3548d454f9
#
_entry.id   e610f495f4594e7cf1ab1f3548d454f9
#
_cell.length_a   1.000
_cell.length_b   1.000
_cell.length_c   1.000
_cell.angle_alpha   90.00
_cell.angle_beta   90.00
_cell.angle_gamma   90.00
#
_symmetry.space_group_name_H-M   'P 1'
#
loop_
_entity.id
_entity.type
_entity.pdbx_description
1 polymer ?
#
loop_
_entity_poly.entity_id
_entity_poly.type
_entity_poly.pdbx_seq_one_letter_code
_entity_poly.pdbx_strand_id
1 'polypeptide(L)'
;MTTKPRTEQAFLEHVQAGGVVETGDWMPDEYRARLVKFIEMHGNSELMGVLPEREWILRAPTLQRKLALTAKVQDEAGHAQLIYRVVEDLGKPREQCLGDLISGKSKFHNVFHYPTKTWGDVGVIAWLVDAAAIISQKALLKCSYAPYARIMKKIC
;
A
#
# COMPACT_ATOMS: atom_id res chain seq x y z
N MET A 1 15.11 -15.75 -26.05
CA MET A 1 14.00 -14.83 -25.72
C MET A 1 12.81 -15.67 -25.28
N THR A 2 12.48 -15.70 -23.99
CA THR A 2 11.30 -16.40 -23.50
C THR A 2 10.08 -15.60 -23.97
N THR A 3 9.22 -16.23 -24.76
CA THR A 3 7.95 -15.64 -25.18
C THR A 3 7.09 -15.38 -23.97
N LYS A 4 6.60 -14.13 -23.81
CA LYS A 4 5.69 -13.76 -22.72
C LYS A 4 4.39 -14.58 -22.82
N PRO A 5 3.83 -15.04 -21.66
CA PRO A 5 2.61 -15.86 -21.66
C PRO A 5 1.42 -15.09 -22.24
N ARG A 6 0.54 -15.80 -22.93
CA ARG A 6 -0.71 -15.26 -23.50
C ARG A 6 -1.94 -16.16 -23.18
N THR A 7 -1.77 -17.17 -22.35
CA THR A 7 -2.83 -18.03 -21.84
C THR A 7 -2.71 -18.12 -20.33
N GLU A 8 -3.81 -18.39 -19.63
CA GLU A 8 -3.83 -18.52 -18.17
C GLU A 8 -2.86 -19.59 -17.68
N GLN A 9 -2.85 -20.75 -18.35
CA GLN A 9 -1.97 -21.85 -17.97
C GLN A 9 -0.50 -21.46 -18.07
N ALA A 10 -0.07 -20.88 -19.20
CA ALA A 10 1.30 -20.42 -19.39
C ALA A 10 1.67 -19.27 -18.43
N PHE A 11 0.70 -18.42 -18.06
CA PHE A 11 0.89 -17.37 -17.08
C PHE A 11 1.14 -17.94 -15.69
N LEU A 12 0.35 -18.91 -15.26
CA LEU A 12 0.52 -19.58 -13.96
C LEU A 12 1.86 -20.29 -13.88
N GLU A 13 2.24 -21.02 -14.92
CA GLU A 13 3.56 -21.68 -15.00
C GLU A 13 4.72 -20.67 -14.92
N HIS A 14 4.59 -19.53 -15.64
CA HIS A 14 5.58 -18.46 -15.60
C HIS A 14 5.74 -17.89 -14.17
N VAL A 15 4.65 -17.56 -13.50
CA VAL A 15 4.69 -16.99 -12.14
C VAL A 15 5.17 -18.03 -11.13
N GLN A 16 4.76 -19.29 -11.22
CA GLN A 16 5.22 -20.37 -10.36
C GLN A 16 6.72 -20.66 -10.52
N ALA A 17 7.26 -20.48 -11.72
CA ALA A 17 8.69 -20.58 -11.98
C ALA A 17 9.50 -19.34 -11.50
N GLY A 18 8.86 -18.39 -10.81
CA GLY A 18 9.50 -17.15 -10.32
C GLY A 18 9.59 -16.05 -11.38
N GLY A 19 8.87 -16.20 -12.49
CA GLY A 19 8.78 -15.16 -13.52
C GLY A 19 8.04 -13.93 -12.99
N VAL A 20 8.39 -12.76 -13.54
CA VAL A 20 7.80 -11.47 -13.15
C VAL A 20 6.93 -10.91 -14.26
N VAL A 21 5.94 -10.13 -13.86
CA VAL A 21 4.96 -9.45 -14.72
C VAL A 21 5.24 -7.96 -14.66
N GLU A 22 5.44 -7.34 -15.81
CA GLU A 22 5.70 -5.90 -15.95
C GLU A 22 4.46 -5.11 -16.36
N THR A 23 4.53 -3.78 -16.26
CA THR A 23 3.50 -2.88 -16.79
C THR A 23 3.29 -3.16 -18.28
N GLY A 24 2.03 -3.35 -18.67
CA GLY A 24 1.65 -3.65 -20.05
C GLY A 24 1.78 -5.12 -20.46
N ASP A 25 2.31 -6.00 -19.59
CA ASP A 25 2.30 -7.43 -19.88
C ASP A 25 0.87 -7.97 -19.80
N TRP A 26 0.61 -8.98 -20.64
CA TRP A 26 -0.64 -9.70 -20.55
C TRP A 26 -0.72 -10.45 -19.22
N MET A 27 -1.86 -10.37 -18.58
CA MET A 27 -2.21 -11.13 -17.38
C MET A 27 -3.68 -11.47 -17.39
N PRO A 28 -4.12 -12.58 -16.76
CA PRO A 28 -5.53 -12.91 -16.60
C PRO A 28 -6.31 -11.80 -15.89
N ASP A 29 -7.55 -11.57 -16.28
CA ASP A 29 -8.40 -10.52 -15.69
C ASP A 29 -8.61 -10.72 -14.19
N GLU A 30 -8.74 -11.96 -13.74
CA GLU A 30 -8.87 -12.28 -12.31
C GLU A 30 -7.60 -11.90 -11.53
N TYR A 31 -6.42 -12.19 -12.08
CA TYR A 31 -5.15 -11.80 -11.47
C TYR A 31 -5.04 -10.28 -11.37
N ARG A 32 -5.37 -9.55 -12.45
CA ARG A 32 -5.41 -8.08 -12.47
C ARG A 32 -6.36 -7.52 -11.42
N ALA A 33 -7.58 -8.04 -11.36
CA ALA A 33 -8.60 -7.58 -10.42
C ALA A 33 -8.18 -7.80 -8.96
N ARG A 34 -7.55 -8.94 -8.65
CA ARG A 34 -7.00 -9.22 -7.32
C ARG A 34 -5.86 -8.28 -6.96
N LEU A 35 -4.94 -8.00 -7.90
CA LEU A 35 -3.87 -7.04 -7.71
C LEU A 35 -4.41 -5.64 -7.42
N VAL A 36 -5.32 -5.13 -8.26
CA VAL A 36 -5.94 -3.81 -8.07
C VAL A 36 -6.54 -3.70 -6.68
N LYS A 37 -7.38 -4.68 -6.29
CA LYS A 37 -8.04 -4.69 -4.98
C LYS A 37 -7.04 -4.70 -3.81
N PHE A 38 -5.98 -5.51 -3.91
CA PHE A 38 -4.98 -5.66 -2.87
C PHE A 38 -4.10 -4.40 -2.74
N ILE A 39 -3.61 -3.89 -3.86
CA ILE A 39 -2.71 -2.73 -3.91
C ILE A 39 -3.48 -1.45 -3.53
N GLU A 40 -4.72 -1.30 -3.99
CA GLU A 40 -5.59 -0.19 -3.60
C GLU A 40 -5.85 -0.19 -2.09
N MET A 41 -6.17 -1.34 -1.50
CA MET A 41 -6.37 -1.45 -0.05
C MET A 41 -5.11 -1.05 0.73
N HIS A 42 -3.91 -1.38 0.23
CA HIS A 42 -2.65 -0.95 0.82
C HIS A 42 -2.51 0.58 0.74
N GLY A 43 -2.66 1.18 -0.45
CA GLY A 43 -2.58 2.64 -0.62
C GLY A 43 -3.62 3.38 0.22
N ASN A 44 -4.84 2.86 0.31
CA ASN A 44 -5.88 3.38 1.18
C ASN A 44 -5.46 3.32 2.66
N SER A 45 -4.77 2.26 3.08
CA SER A 45 -4.32 2.08 4.46
C SER A 45 -3.23 3.07 4.85
N GLU A 46 -2.26 3.31 3.97
CA GLU A 46 -1.24 4.37 4.13
C GLU A 46 -1.92 5.73 4.31
N LEU A 47 -2.87 6.06 3.44
CA LEU A 47 -3.58 7.34 3.49
C LEU A 47 -4.45 7.48 4.74
N MET A 48 -5.14 6.42 5.15
CA MET A 48 -6.01 6.43 6.35
C MET A 48 -5.20 6.44 7.64
N GLY A 49 -3.98 5.90 7.65
CA GLY A 49 -3.04 5.97 8.77
C GLY A 49 -2.61 7.40 9.11
N VAL A 50 -2.56 8.27 8.10
CA VAL A 50 -2.27 9.70 8.29
C VAL A 50 -3.28 10.39 9.22
N LEU A 51 -4.56 10.00 9.16
CA LEU A 51 -5.64 10.75 9.84
C LEU A 51 -5.50 10.74 11.37
N PRO A 52 -5.34 9.60 12.07
CA PRO A 52 -5.15 9.60 13.52
C PRO A 52 -3.80 10.22 13.93
N GLU A 53 -2.75 10.05 13.15
CA GLU A 53 -1.41 10.56 13.49
C GLU A 53 -1.30 12.09 13.37
N ARG A 54 -1.88 12.68 12.32
CA ARG A 54 -1.87 14.14 12.12
C ARG A 54 -2.49 14.91 13.28
N GLU A 55 -3.52 14.36 13.92
CA GLU A 55 -4.18 15.01 15.05
C GLU A 55 -3.26 15.14 16.27
N TRP A 56 -2.24 14.29 16.35
CA TRP A 56 -1.27 14.28 17.43
C TRP A 56 -0.01 15.11 17.17
N ILE A 57 0.19 15.65 15.97
CA ILE A 57 1.35 16.51 15.67
C ILE A 57 1.46 17.65 16.68
N LEU A 58 0.37 18.39 16.92
CA LEU A 58 0.36 19.48 17.89
C LEU A 58 0.29 19.02 19.36
N ARG A 59 -0.25 17.83 19.61
CA ARG A 59 -0.49 17.27 20.94
C ARG A 59 0.66 16.43 21.47
N ALA A 60 1.61 16.03 20.62
CA ALA A 60 2.77 15.25 21.01
C ALA A 60 3.58 15.96 22.12
N PRO A 61 4.12 15.22 23.12
CA PRO A 61 4.62 15.80 24.35
C PRO A 61 5.92 16.60 24.25
N THR A 62 6.70 16.41 23.18
CA THR A 62 7.96 17.14 22.95
C THR A 62 8.07 17.64 21.51
N LEU A 63 8.89 18.65 21.28
CA LEU A 63 9.16 19.17 19.93
C LEU A 63 9.72 18.09 19.00
N GLN A 64 10.65 17.25 19.49
CA GLN A 64 11.20 16.15 18.70
C GLN A 64 10.12 15.19 18.22
N ARG A 65 9.16 14.85 19.08
CA ARG A 65 8.04 13.95 18.74
C ARG A 65 7.06 14.60 17.78
N LYS A 66 6.82 15.92 17.90
CA LYS A 66 6.03 16.68 16.91
C LYS A 66 6.67 16.62 15.53
N LEU A 67 7.98 16.88 15.45
CA LEU A 67 8.73 16.82 14.18
C LEU A 67 8.76 15.41 13.59
N ALA A 68 8.97 14.38 14.43
CA ALA A 68 8.94 12.99 13.99
C ALA A 68 7.57 12.59 13.40
N LEU A 69 6.46 12.95 14.07
CA LEU A 69 5.12 12.72 13.53
C LEU A 69 4.87 13.49 12.24
N THR A 70 5.35 14.73 12.13
CA THR A 70 5.21 15.51 10.90
C THR A 70 5.90 14.81 9.73
N ALA A 71 7.13 14.34 9.93
CA ALA A 71 7.88 13.59 8.93
C ALA A 71 7.13 12.28 8.56
N LYS A 72 6.70 11.50 9.56
CA LYS A 72 5.97 10.26 9.34
C LYS A 72 4.68 10.48 8.52
N VAL A 73 3.85 11.43 8.90
CA VAL A 73 2.62 11.77 8.17
C VAL A 73 2.90 12.13 6.70
N GLN A 74 4.00 12.84 6.45
CA GLN A 74 4.43 13.19 5.09
C GLN A 74 4.87 11.94 4.32
N ASP A 75 5.62 11.04 4.94
CA ASP A 75 6.07 9.78 4.33
C ASP A 75 4.89 8.87 3.98
N GLU A 76 3.93 8.66 4.90
CA GLU A 76 2.73 7.85 4.67
C GLU A 76 1.89 8.39 3.50
N ALA A 77 1.71 9.72 3.45
CA ALA A 77 1.03 10.34 2.31
C ALA A 77 1.79 10.13 1.00
N GLY A 78 3.11 10.17 1.02
CA GLY A 78 4.00 9.87 -0.10
C GLY A 78 3.92 8.41 -0.54
N HIS A 79 3.92 7.47 0.41
CA HIS A 79 3.74 6.03 0.16
C HIS A 79 2.41 5.75 -0.55
N ALA A 80 1.30 6.31 -0.05
CA ALA A 80 0.00 6.18 -0.69
C ALA A 80 0.03 6.64 -2.16
N GLN A 81 0.68 7.77 -2.45
CA GLN A 81 0.80 8.29 -3.82
C GLN A 81 1.59 7.33 -4.74
N LEU A 82 2.68 6.75 -4.24
CA LEU A 82 3.48 5.78 -4.99
C LEU A 82 2.70 4.49 -5.26
N ILE A 83 1.93 4.03 -4.29
CA ILE A 83 1.11 2.82 -4.40
C ILE A 83 -0.05 3.03 -5.37
N TYR A 84 -0.76 4.17 -5.31
CA TYR A 84 -1.81 4.49 -6.29
C TYR A 84 -1.29 4.57 -7.71
N ARG A 85 -0.04 5.01 -7.93
CA ARG A 85 0.59 4.98 -9.24
C ARG A 85 0.61 3.56 -9.84
N VAL A 86 0.88 2.56 -9.00
CA VAL A 86 0.85 1.16 -9.44
C VAL A 86 -0.58 0.71 -9.77
N VAL A 87 -1.58 1.20 -9.06
CA VAL A 87 -3.00 0.93 -9.37
C VAL A 87 -3.40 1.58 -10.71
N GLU A 88 -2.91 2.78 -10.99
CA GLU A 88 -3.10 3.46 -12.29
C GLU A 88 -2.52 2.62 -13.45
N ASP A 89 -1.32 2.07 -13.28
CA ASP A 89 -0.68 1.18 -14.27
C ASP A 89 -1.50 -0.10 -14.54
N LEU A 90 -2.34 -0.51 -13.58
CA LEU A 90 -3.28 -1.64 -13.70
C LEU A 90 -4.64 -1.25 -14.29
N GLY A 91 -4.85 0.05 -14.58
CA GLY A 91 -6.03 0.57 -15.27
C GLY A 91 -7.11 1.20 -14.39
N LYS A 92 -6.89 1.38 -13.08
CA LYS A 92 -7.82 2.10 -12.20
C LYS A 92 -7.25 3.49 -11.86
N PRO A 93 -7.87 4.60 -12.31
CA PRO A 93 -7.39 5.95 -12.03
C PRO A 93 -7.36 6.27 -10.53
N ARG A 94 -6.38 7.08 -10.11
CA ARG A 94 -6.22 7.53 -8.73
C ARG A 94 -7.46 8.23 -8.19
N GLU A 95 -8.06 9.08 -9.00
CA GLU A 95 -9.29 9.82 -8.65
C GLU A 95 -10.42 8.84 -8.31
N GLN A 96 -10.50 7.72 -9.02
CA GLN A 96 -11.47 6.66 -8.72
C GLN A 96 -11.13 5.95 -7.41
N CYS A 97 -9.85 5.66 -7.13
CA CYS A 97 -9.43 5.07 -5.84
C CYS A 97 -9.85 5.98 -4.68
N LEU A 98 -9.57 7.29 -4.78
CA LEU A 98 -9.94 8.26 -3.76
C LEU A 98 -11.47 8.40 -3.62
N GLY A 99 -12.20 8.46 -4.74
CA GLY A 99 -13.66 8.49 -4.73
C GLY A 99 -14.28 7.26 -4.08
N ASP A 100 -13.74 6.07 -4.37
CA ASP A 100 -14.19 4.81 -3.78
C ASP A 100 -13.85 4.73 -2.29
N LEU A 101 -12.71 5.27 -1.85
CA LEU A 101 -12.33 5.35 -0.45
C LEU A 101 -13.29 6.29 0.31
N ILE A 102 -13.50 7.51 -0.18
CA ILE A 102 -14.35 8.52 0.46
C ILE A 102 -15.81 8.04 0.54
N SER A 103 -16.29 7.35 -0.49
CA SER A 103 -17.66 6.81 -0.54
C SER A 103 -17.83 5.48 0.22
N GLY A 104 -16.77 4.92 0.80
CA GLY A 104 -16.79 3.66 1.54
C GLY A 104 -16.92 2.41 0.64
N LYS A 105 -16.73 2.52 -0.66
CA LYS A 105 -16.76 1.38 -1.59
C LYS A 105 -15.49 0.55 -1.54
N SER A 106 -14.33 1.18 -1.32
CA SER A 106 -13.07 0.50 -1.14
C SER A 106 -12.68 0.37 0.34
N LYS A 107 -11.80 -0.59 0.62
CA LYS A 107 -11.41 -0.94 1.99
C LYS A 107 -10.02 -0.41 2.33
N PHE A 108 -9.76 -0.26 3.62
CA PHE A 108 -8.47 -0.05 4.23
C PHE A 108 -8.32 -0.94 5.47
N HIS A 109 -7.17 -0.97 6.09
CA HIS A 109 -6.90 -1.85 7.22
C HIS A 109 -7.76 -1.46 8.45
N ASN A 110 -8.39 -2.45 9.08
CA ASN A 110 -9.36 -2.26 10.16
C ASN A 110 -8.82 -1.49 11.37
N VAL A 111 -7.51 -1.52 11.62
CA VAL A 111 -6.90 -0.80 12.76
C VAL A 111 -7.20 0.70 12.74
N PHE A 112 -7.35 1.30 11.56
CA PHE A 112 -7.62 2.73 11.42
C PHE A 112 -9.07 3.15 11.67
N HIS A 113 -9.95 2.20 12.00
CA HIS A 113 -11.28 2.50 12.55
C HIS A 113 -11.26 2.80 14.05
N TYR A 114 -10.16 2.48 14.75
CA TYR A 114 -10.06 2.71 16.19
C TYR A 114 -9.45 4.09 16.48
N PRO A 115 -10.09 4.89 17.35
CA PRO A 115 -9.58 6.22 17.68
C PRO A 115 -8.33 6.14 18.57
N THR A 116 -7.37 7.02 18.33
CA THR A 116 -6.20 7.24 19.17
C THR A 116 -6.53 8.27 20.24
N LYS A 117 -7.00 7.84 21.41
CA LYS A 117 -7.46 8.74 22.48
C LYS A 117 -6.31 9.29 23.32
N THR A 118 -5.22 8.54 23.43
CA THR A 118 -4.04 8.88 24.23
C THR A 118 -2.77 8.85 23.39
N TRP A 119 -1.70 9.49 23.90
CA TRP A 119 -0.38 9.40 23.30
C TRP A 119 0.15 7.95 23.28
N GLY A 120 -0.24 7.14 24.27
CA GLY A 120 0.07 5.71 24.30
C GLY A 120 -0.55 4.95 23.13
N ASP A 121 -1.78 5.26 22.74
CA ASP A 121 -2.45 4.63 21.59
C ASP A 121 -1.70 4.92 20.29
N VAL A 122 -1.25 6.17 20.10
CA VAL A 122 -0.40 6.56 18.96
C VAL A 122 0.90 5.76 18.95
N GLY A 123 1.55 5.63 20.12
CA GLY A 123 2.78 4.85 20.27
C GLY A 123 2.60 3.37 19.95
N VAL A 124 1.47 2.78 20.34
CA VAL A 124 1.15 1.38 20.03
C VAL A 124 0.94 1.19 18.52
N ILE A 125 0.19 2.09 17.86
CA ILE A 125 0.01 2.04 16.40
C ILE A 125 1.36 2.18 15.71
N ALA A 126 2.11 3.24 16.00
CA ALA A 126 3.40 3.51 15.35
C ALA A 126 4.45 2.43 15.59
N TRP A 127 4.32 1.63 16.65
CA TRP A 127 5.27 0.55 16.90
C TRP A 127 4.77 -0.81 16.40
N LEU A 128 3.59 -1.24 16.80
CA LEU A 128 3.10 -2.58 16.47
C LEU A 128 2.55 -2.67 15.05
N VAL A 129 1.78 -1.67 14.61
CA VAL A 129 1.18 -1.70 13.27
C VAL A 129 2.25 -1.46 12.22
N ASP A 130 3.15 -0.50 12.43
CA ASP A 130 4.22 -0.23 11.48
C ASP A 130 5.22 -1.40 11.42
N ALA A 131 5.55 -2.02 12.56
CA ALA A 131 6.39 -3.23 12.55
C ALA A 131 5.75 -4.38 11.76
N ALA A 132 4.44 -4.60 11.93
CA ALA A 132 3.69 -5.59 11.14
C ALA A 132 3.63 -5.21 9.65
N ALA A 133 3.45 -3.93 9.33
CA ALA A 133 3.47 -3.41 7.97
C ALA A 133 4.83 -3.66 7.30
N ILE A 134 5.95 -3.32 7.96
CA ILE A 134 7.31 -3.55 7.46
C ILE A 134 7.54 -5.04 7.16
N ILE A 135 7.11 -5.95 8.04
CA ILE A 135 7.26 -7.40 7.81
C ILE A 135 6.46 -7.82 6.58
N SER A 136 5.22 -7.38 6.46
CA SER A 136 4.35 -7.67 5.32
C SER A 136 4.91 -7.10 4.01
N GLN A 137 5.37 -5.86 4.03
CA GLN A 137 5.96 -5.18 2.88
C GLN A 137 7.26 -5.86 2.41
N LYS A 138 8.10 -6.35 3.34
CA LYS A 138 9.29 -7.15 3.00
C LYS A 138 8.93 -8.43 2.25
N ALA A 139 7.84 -9.09 2.60
CA ALA A 139 7.36 -10.24 1.84
C ALA A 139 6.96 -9.85 0.40
N LEU A 140 6.40 -8.65 0.22
CA LEU A 140 5.98 -8.12 -1.08
C LEU A 140 7.14 -7.69 -2.00
N LEU A 141 8.38 -7.63 -1.51
CA LEU A 141 9.58 -7.46 -2.35
C LEU A 141 9.72 -8.57 -3.39
N LYS A 142 9.09 -9.73 -3.16
CA LYS A 142 9.06 -10.87 -4.07
C LYS A 142 7.74 -11.00 -4.84
N CYS A 143 6.92 -9.95 -4.85
CA CYS A 143 5.67 -9.95 -5.60
C CYS A 143 5.94 -10.20 -7.09
N SER A 144 5.15 -11.07 -7.70
CA SER A 144 5.24 -11.38 -9.13
C SER A 144 4.95 -10.18 -10.02
N TYR A 145 4.19 -9.18 -9.55
CA TYR A 145 4.01 -7.91 -10.26
C TYR A 145 5.17 -6.95 -9.92
N ALA A 146 6.13 -6.88 -10.81
CA ALA A 146 7.40 -6.17 -10.60
C ALA A 146 7.25 -4.67 -10.28
N PRO A 147 6.31 -3.90 -10.87
CA PRO A 147 6.11 -2.50 -10.49
C PRO A 147 5.80 -2.33 -9.01
N TYR A 148 4.96 -3.20 -8.43
CA TYR A 148 4.63 -3.15 -7.02
C TYR A 148 5.83 -3.53 -6.13
N ALA A 149 6.56 -4.59 -6.48
CA ALA A 149 7.78 -4.98 -5.77
C ALA A 149 8.82 -3.84 -5.74
N ARG A 150 8.96 -3.07 -6.85
CA ARG A 150 9.83 -1.90 -6.90
C ARG A 150 9.39 -0.77 -5.97
N ILE A 151 8.09 -0.54 -5.83
CA ILE A 151 7.58 0.45 -4.87
C ILE A 151 7.84 -0.03 -3.44
N MET A 152 7.60 -1.30 -3.11
CA MET A 152 7.94 -1.85 -1.79
C MET A 152 9.41 -1.64 -1.44
N LYS A 153 10.31 -1.79 -2.39
CA LYS A 153 11.75 -1.52 -2.20
C LYS A 153 12.07 -0.05 -1.88
N LYS A 154 11.19 0.88 -2.25
CA LYS A 154 11.38 2.33 -1.97
C LYS A 154 10.83 2.75 -0.62
N ILE A 155 9.78 2.08 -0.14
CA ILE A 155 9.07 2.46 1.08
C ILE A 155 9.44 1.58 2.30
N CYS A 156 10.13 0.45 2.10
CA CYS A 156 10.79 -0.33 3.16
C CYS A 156 12.23 0.11 3.34
#